data_66c755e1ff6b8f1b68caf4721cdb99a5
#
_entry.id   66c755e1ff6b8f1b68caf4721cdb99a5
#
_cell.length_a   1.000
_cell.length_b   1.000
_cell.length_c   1.000
_cell.angle_alpha   90.00
_cell.angle_beta   90.00
_cell.angle_gamma   90.00
#
_symmetry.space_group_name_H-M   'P 1'
#
loop_
_entity.id
_entity.type
_entity.pdbx_description
1 polymer ?
#
loop_
_entity_poly.entity_id
_entity_poly.type
_entity_poly.pdbx_seq_one_letter_code
_entity_poly.pdbx_strand_id
1 'polypeptide(L)'
;IEQEKLVQEILGNGYAYESNGSIYFDIEKYNKDHTYGILSGRNLENVINESRELAGIGKKKNQADFALWKKASHEHILRWPRPWTDGFPAWHCECTAMGRKYLGSHFDIHGGGMDLIFPHPECEIAQAVASQGDQMVHY
;
A
#
# COMPACT_ATOMS: atom_id res chain seq x y z
N ILE A 1 -9.18 0.12 -12.91
CA ILE A 1 -10.40 -0.46 -12.30
C ILE A 1 -10.02 -1.36 -11.11
N GLU A 2 -9.15 -2.35 -11.28
CA GLU A 2 -8.78 -3.29 -10.20
C GLU A 2 -8.02 -2.60 -9.05
N GLN A 3 -7.07 -1.74 -9.37
CA GLN A 3 -6.33 -0.96 -8.35
C GLN A 3 -7.26 -0.02 -7.58
N GLU A 4 -8.21 0.61 -8.28
CA GLU A 4 -9.21 1.46 -7.64
C GLU A 4 -10.08 0.67 -6.67
N LYS A 5 -10.55 -0.52 -7.09
CA LYS A 5 -11.34 -1.41 -6.24
C LYS A 5 -10.56 -1.82 -5.00
N LEU A 6 -9.28 -2.20 -5.15
CA LEU A 6 -8.39 -2.51 -4.03
C LEU A 6 -8.29 -1.33 -3.04
N VAL A 7 -8.06 -0.11 -3.55
CA VAL A 7 -7.97 1.10 -2.71
C VAL A 7 -9.29 1.37 -1.98
N GLN A 8 -10.44 1.19 -2.67
CA GLN A 8 -11.76 1.37 -2.05
C GLN A 8 -12.04 0.34 -0.95
N GLU A 9 -11.66 -0.92 -1.14
CA GLU A 9 -11.77 -1.97 -0.13
C GLU A 9 -10.95 -1.63 1.12
N ILE A 10 -9.68 -1.22 0.95
CA ILE A 10 -8.80 -0.83 2.07
C ILE A 10 -9.35 0.41 2.80
N LEU A 11 -9.87 1.40 2.06
CA LEU A 11 -10.55 2.56 2.63
C LEU A 11 -11.79 2.17 3.42
N GLY A 12 -12.63 1.30 2.83
CA GLY A 12 -13.88 0.82 3.45
C GLY A 12 -13.62 0.03 4.74
N ASN A 13 -12.55 -0.75 4.78
CA ASN A 13 -12.10 -1.49 5.97
C ASN A 13 -11.39 -0.58 6.99
N GLY A 14 -11.15 0.67 6.62
CA GLY A 14 -10.64 1.71 7.52
C GLY A 14 -9.13 1.71 7.70
N TYR A 15 -8.35 1.00 6.88
CA TYR A 15 -6.89 0.97 6.92
C TYR A 15 -6.24 2.00 5.98
N ALA A 16 -7.02 2.89 5.40
CA ALA A 16 -6.49 3.99 4.59
C ALA A 16 -7.24 5.29 4.86
N TYR A 17 -6.65 6.39 4.44
CA TYR A 17 -7.20 7.73 4.56
C TYR A 17 -6.82 8.61 3.38
N GLU A 18 -7.64 9.63 3.12
CA GLU A 18 -7.34 10.66 2.14
C GLU A 18 -6.56 11.82 2.77
N SER A 19 -5.55 12.31 2.07
CA SER A 19 -4.84 13.54 2.39
C SER A 19 -4.41 14.27 1.12
N ASN A 20 -4.88 15.51 0.96
CA ASN A 20 -4.58 16.38 -0.19
C ASN A 20 -4.85 15.72 -1.57
N GLY A 21 -5.89 14.90 -1.66
CA GLY A 21 -6.26 14.18 -2.89
C GLY A 21 -5.41 12.94 -3.19
N SER A 22 -4.55 12.53 -2.27
CA SER A 22 -3.85 11.24 -2.31
C SER A 22 -4.41 10.32 -1.24
N ILE A 23 -4.37 9.01 -1.49
CA ILE A 23 -4.78 8.00 -0.53
C ILE A 23 -3.55 7.33 0.05
N TYR A 24 -3.48 7.26 1.37
CA TYR A 24 -2.40 6.65 2.11
C TYR A 24 -2.89 5.49 2.96
N PHE A 25 -2.09 4.45 3.06
CA PHE A 25 -2.28 3.34 3.97
C PHE A 25 -1.87 3.78 5.37
N ASP A 26 -2.72 3.51 6.37
CA ASP A 26 -2.52 3.84 7.78
C ASP A 26 -1.85 2.66 8.49
N ILE A 27 -0.51 2.66 8.51
CA ILE A 27 0.28 1.57 9.11
C ILE A 27 0.02 1.48 10.62
N GLU A 28 -0.13 2.60 11.31
CA GLU A 28 -0.35 2.60 12.76
C GLU A 28 -1.68 1.91 13.10
N LYS A 29 -2.74 2.21 12.33
CA LYS A 29 -4.03 1.57 12.52
C LYS A 29 -3.98 0.08 12.18
N TYR A 30 -3.35 -0.26 11.05
CA TYR A 30 -3.16 -1.65 10.64
C TYR A 30 -2.43 -2.47 11.72
N ASN A 31 -1.40 -1.90 12.32
CA ASN A 31 -0.57 -2.57 13.32
C ASN A 31 -1.26 -2.78 14.69
N LYS A 32 -2.48 -2.23 14.89
CA LYS A 32 -3.31 -2.54 16.07
C LYS A 32 -3.99 -3.91 15.95
N ASP A 33 -4.35 -4.29 14.71
CA ASP A 33 -5.11 -5.50 14.43
C ASP A 33 -4.24 -6.60 13.79
N HIS A 34 -3.15 -6.20 13.14
CA HIS A 34 -2.24 -7.06 12.41
C HIS A 34 -0.78 -6.68 12.70
N THR A 35 0.17 -7.40 12.13
CA THR A 35 1.60 -7.08 12.26
C THR A 35 2.15 -6.62 10.91
N TYR A 36 2.66 -5.39 10.84
CA TYR A 36 3.42 -4.89 9.69
C TYR A 36 4.91 -5.26 9.86
N GLY A 37 5.56 -5.71 8.78
CA GLY A 37 6.97 -6.07 8.83
C GLY A 37 7.24 -7.57 9.05
N ILE A 38 6.24 -8.43 8.83
CA ILE A 38 6.36 -9.88 9.06
C ILE A 38 7.37 -10.56 8.13
N LEU A 39 7.51 -10.08 6.90
CA LEU A 39 8.43 -10.64 5.91
C LEU A 39 9.86 -10.12 6.12
N SER A 40 10.00 -8.82 6.36
CA SER A 40 11.30 -8.16 6.52
C SER A 40 11.88 -8.29 7.92
N GLY A 41 11.09 -8.72 8.91
CA GLY A 41 11.47 -8.74 10.32
C GLY A 41 11.60 -7.35 10.94
N ARG A 42 11.11 -6.30 10.28
CA ARG A 42 11.18 -4.92 10.77
C ARG A 42 10.01 -4.63 11.68
N ASN A 43 10.28 -4.02 12.83
CA ASN A 43 9.23 -3.50 13.69
C ASN A 43 8.82 -2.06 13.26
N LEU A 44 7.63 -1.63 13.69
CA LEU A 44 7.08 -0.32 13.34
C LEU A 44 8.01 0.84 13.76
N GLU A 45 8.69 0.75 14.90
CA GLU A 45 9.61 1.80 15.38
C GLU A 45 10.78 1.99 14.42
N ASN A 46 11.35 0.90 13.91
CA ASN A 46 12.43 0.95 12.92
C ASN A 46 11.94 1.59 11.62
N VAL A 47 10.76 1.22 11.15
CA VAL A 47 10.15 1.79 9.94
C VAL A 47 9.91 3.29 10.09
N ILE A 48 9.40 3.74 11.23
CA ILE A 48 9.17 5.16 11.53
C ILE A 48 10.50 5.92 11.58
N ASN A 49 11.52 5.38 12.22
CA ASN A 49 12.82 6.05 12.36
C ASN A 49 13.52 6.21 11.00
N GLU A 50 13.56 5.16 10.18
CA GLU A 50 14.13 5.23 8.83
C GLU A 50 13.35 6.17 7.90
N SER A 51 12.02 6.21 8.04
CA SER A 51 11.16 7.10 7.25
C SER A 51 11.38 8.58 7.60
N ARG A 52 11.81 8.90 8.83
CA ARG A 52 12.12 10.29 9.25
C ARG A 52 13.29 10.88 8.47
N GLU A 53 14.24 10.06 8.06
CA GLU A 53 15.41 10.52 7.28
C GLU A 53 15.06 10.82 5.82
N LEU A 54 13.98 10.22 5.29
CA LEU A 54 13.58 10.30 3.89
C LEU A 54 12.42 11.28 3.62
N ALA A 55 11.87 11.92 4.64
CA ALA A 55 10.58 12.60 4.53
C ALA A 55 10.60 13.98 3.89
N GLY A 56 9.96 14.09 2.75
CA GLY A 56 9.25 15.30 2.32
C GLY A 56 8.00 15.51 3.19
N ILE A 57 8.06 16.53 4.02
CA ILE A 57 7.13 16.86 5.10
C ILE A 57 5.72 17.17 4.57
N GLY A 58 4.67 16.76 5.25
CA GLY A 58 3.41 17.52 5.37
C GLY A 58 2.13 16.89 4.85
N LYS A 59 2.11 15.66 4.30
CA LYS A 59 0.89 15.08 3.71
C LYS A 59 0.40 13.79 4.38
N LYS A 60 1.23 13.14 5.18
CA LYS A 60 0.92 11.86 5.85
C LYS A 60 0.62 12.08 7.33
N LYS A 61 -0.25 11.25 7.92
CA LYS A 61 -0.47 11.21 9.37
C LYS A 61 0.75 10.69 10.09
N ASN A 62 1.35 9.61 9.56
CA ASN A 62 2.58 9.02 10.04
C ASN A 62 3.58 8.91 8.88
N GLN A 63 4.86 9.10 9.15
CA GLN A 63 5.89 9.02 8.12
C GLN A 63 6.03 7.61 7.52
N ALA A 64 5.74 6.58 8.29
CA ALA A 64 5.75 5.20 7.84
C ALA A 64 4.61 4.86 6.86
N ASP A 65 3.54 5.66 6.81
CA ASP A 65 2.42 5.43 5.91
C ASP A 65 2.90 5.45 4.46
N PHE A 66 2.34 4.58 3.63
CA PHE A 66 2.68 4.52 2.22
C PHE A 66 1.50 4.91 1.33
N ALA A 67 1.79 5.46 0.16
CA ALA A 67 0.74 5.86 -0.76
C ALA A 67 0.11 4.64 -1.44
N LEU A 68 -1.21 4.62 -1.53
CA LEU A 68 -1.97 3.68 -2.37
C LEU A 68 -2.33 4.32 -3.71
N TRP A 69 -2.74 5.59 -3.66
CA TRP A 69 -3.08 6.41 -4.82
C TRP A 69 -2.43 7.78 -4.68
N LYS A 70 -1.74 8.23 -5.70
CA LYS A 70 -1.07 9.54 -5.71
C LYS A 70 -1.82 10.49 -6.61
N LYS A 71 -2.11 11.70 -6.09
CA LYS A 71 -2.59 12.81 -6.91
C LYS A 71 -1.56 13.15 -7.98
N ALA A 72 -2.00 13.23 -9.24
CA ALA A 72 -1.14 13.64 -10.34
C ALA A 72 -0.89 15.15 -10.33
N SER A 73 0.32 15.56 -10.64
CA SER A 73 0.62 16.95 -11.01
C SER A 73 0.12 17.23 -12.43
N HIS A 74 0.07 18.50 -12.80
CA HIS A 74 -0.32 18.91 -14.17
C HIS A 74 0.59 18.31 -15.26
N GLU A 75 1.85 18.06 -14.94
CA GLU A 75 2.85 17.51 -15.85
C GLU A 75 2.81 15.98 -15.96
N HIS A 76 2.08 15.30 -15.06
CA HIS A 76 2.02 13.86 -15.05
C HIS A 76 1.13 13.33 -16.17
N ILE A 77 1.75 12.60 -17.13
CA ILE A 77 1.07 12.12 -18.35
C ILE A 77 0.10 10.98 -18.05
N LEU A 78 0.56 9.98 -17.27
CA LEU A 78 -0.26 8.82 -16.90
C LEU A 78 -1.07 9.12 -15.66
N ARG A 79 -2.34 9.47 -15.86
CA ARG A 79 -3.29 9.74 -14.79
C ARG A 79 -4.71 9.31 -15.19
N TRP A 80 -5.47 8.93 -14.19
CA TRP A 80 -6.86 8.50 -14.36
C TRP A 80 -7.76 9.30 -13.44
N PRO A 81 -8.93 9.78 -13.95
CA PRO A 81 -9.94 10.42 -13.11
C PRO A 81 -10.52 9.41 -12.11
N ARG A 82 -10.60 9.79 -10.84
CA ARG A 82 -11.16 8.98 -9.76
C ARG A 82 -12.00 9.83 -8.81
N PRO A 83 -12.87 9.21 -7.99
CA PRO A 83 -13.75 9.96 -7.09
C PRO A 83 -13.00 10.89 -6.14
N TRP A 84 -11.79 10.53 -5.71
CA TRP A 84 -10.96 11.34 -4.80
C TRP A 84 -10.06 12.35 -5.53
N THR A 85 -9.50 11.99 -6.67
CA THR A 85 -8.70 12.91 -7.51
C THR A 85 -8.22 12.23 -8.79
N ASP A 86 -7.84 13.03 -9.77
CA ASP A 86 -7.03 12.60 -10.90
C ASP A 86 -5.64 12.18 -10.40
N GLY A 87 -5.24 10.96 -10.69
CA GLY A 87 -4.00 10.41 -10.17
C GLY A 87 -3.64 9.05 -10.72
N PHE A 88 -2.75 8.36 -10.02
CA PHE A 88 -2.22 7.07 -10.40
C PHE A 88 -1.97 6.16 -9.19
N PRO A 89 -2.06 4.83 -9.35
CA PRO A 89 -1.78 3.89 -8.29
C PRO A 89 -0.28 3.88 -7.93
N ALA A 90 0.03 3.53 -6.70
CA ALA A 90 1.40 3.20 -6.32
C ALA A 90 1.77 1.80 -6.85
N TRP A 91 3.03 1.57 -7.12
CA TRP A 91 3.55 0.34 -7.74
C TRP A 91 3.09 -0.95 -7.05
N HIS A 92 3.22 -1.04 -5.74
CA HIS A 92 2.74 -2.21 -4.97
C HIS A 92 1.23 -2.46 -5.11
N CYS A 93 0.39 -1.42 -5.31
CA CYS A 93 -1.03 -1.60 -5.63
C CYS A 93 -1.27 -2.29 -6.96
N GLU A 94 -0.39 -2.05 -7.94
CA GLU A 94 -0.49 -2.70 -9.24
C GLU A 94 -0.21 -4.20 -9.10
N CYS A 95 0.84 -4.58 -8.37
CA CYS A 95 1.19 -5.98 -8.14
C CYS A 95 0.10 -6.73 -7.37
N THR A 96 -0.40 -6.18 -6.27
CA THR A 96 -1.49 -6.78 -5.49
C THR A 96 -2.75 -6.95 -6.33
N ALA A 97 -3.16 -5.93 -7.08
CA ALA A 97 -4.36 -5.99 -7.91
C ALA A 97 -4.21 -7.00 -9.08
N MET A 98 -3.04 -7.08 -9.70
CA MET A 98 -2.76 -8.04 -10.77
C MET A 98 -2.72 -9.47 -10.24
N GLY A 99 -2.06 -9.72 -9.11
CA GLY A 99 -2.04 -11.03 -8.46
C GLY A 99 -3.46 -11.53 -8.19
N ARG A 100 -4.29 -10.73 -7.54
CA ARG A 100 -5.71 -11.07 -7.29
C ARG A 100 -6.50 -11.31 -8.57
N LYS A 101 -6.29 -10.50 -9.60
CA LYS A 101 -7.06 -10.60 -10.85
C LYS A 101 -6.75 -11.86 -11.64
N TYR A 102 -5.47 -12.23 -11.75
CA TYR A 102 -5.03 -13.26 -12.67
C TYR A 102 -4.74 -14.60 -11.99
N LEU A 103 -4.39 -14.59 -10.70
CA LEU A 103 -4.04 -15.79 -9.94
C LEU A 103 -5.08 -16.13 -8.85
N GLY A 104 -5.99 -15.19 -8.56
CA GLY A 104 -7.01 -15.36 -7.52
C GLY A 104 -6.64 -14.72 -6.19
N SER A 105 -7.52 -14.89 -5.20
CA SER A 105 -7.33 -14.33 -3.85
C SER A 105 -6.16 -14.96 -3.09
N HIS A 106 -5.79 -16.18 -3.45
CA HIS A 106 -4.66 -16.93 -2.88
C HIS A 106 -3.91 -17.65 -3.98
N PHE A 107 -2.59 -17.63 -3.91
CA PHE A 107 -1.69 -18.36 -4.78
C PHE A 107 -0.41 -18.76 -4.05
N ASP A 108 0.38 -19.68 -4.62
CA ASP A 108 1.42 -20.35 -3.85
C ASP A 108 2.71 -19.54 -3.74
N ILE A 109 3.19 -18.96 -4.84
CA ILE A 109 4.53 -18.35 -4.90
C ILE A 109 4.46 -16.95 -5.50
N HIS A 110 5.09 -15.99 -4.82
CA HIS A 110 5.33 -14.63 -5.30
C HIS A 110 6.81 -14.29 -5.13
N GLY A 111 7.49 -13.99 -6.22
CA GLY A 111 8.92 -13.70 -6.22
C GLY A 111 9.23 -12.21 -6.35
N GLY A 112 10.27 -11.78 -5.64
CA GLY A 112 10.80 -10.42 -5.73
C GLY A 112 12.30 -10.38 -5.42
N GLY A 113 12.97 -9.30 -5.81
CA GLY A 113 14.37 -9.08 -5.45
C GLY A 113 14.55 -8.90 -3.94
N MET A 114 15.66 -9.37 -3.39
CA MET A 114 15.99 -9.22 -1.96
C MET A 114 16.04 -7.76 -1.52
N ASP A 115 16.42 -6.87 -2.41
CA ASP A 115 16.43 -5.41 -2.23
C ASP A 115 15.02 -4.81 -2.12
N LEU A 116 14.01 -5.52 -2.60
CA LEU A 116 12.61 -5.09 -2.56
C LEU A 116 11.83 -5.62 -1.35
N ILE A 117 12.36 -6.58 -0.57
CA ILE A 117 11.67 -7.16 0.60
C ILE A 117 10.99 -6.06 1.44
N PHE A 118 11.71 -4.96 1.64
CA PHE A 118 11.15 -3.74 2.22
C PHE A 118 11.44 -2.55 1.30
N PRO A 119 10.44 -1.70 0.98
CA PRO A 119 9.04 -1.76 1.48
C PRO A 119 8.06 -2.55 0.59
N HIS A 120 8.44 -2.97 -0.62
CA HIS A 120 7.46 -3.34 -1.67
C HIS A 120 6.62 -4.58 -1.33
N PRO A 121 7.15 -5.82 -1.15
CA PRO A 121 6.36 -6.98 -0.73
C PRO A 121 5.67 -6.81 0.62
N GLU A 122 6.27 -6.09 1.57
CA GLU A 122 5.60 -5.78 2.84
C GLU A 122 4.33 -4.95 2.63
N CYS A 123 4.37 -3.98 1.71
CA CYS A 123 3.18 -3.21 1.33
C CYS A 123 2.13 -4.09 0.65
N GLU A 124 2.52 -5.06 -0.17
CA GLU A 124 1.61 -6.01 -0.82
C GLU A 124 0.91 -6.91 0.19
N ILE A 125 1.64 -7.46 1.18
CA ILE A 125 1.06 -8.23 2.28
C ILE A 125 0.04 -7.40 3.05
N ALA A 126 0.41 -6.18 3.45
CA ALA A 126 -0.48 -5.29 4.18
C ALA A 126 -1.75 -4.95 3.38
N GLN A 127 -1.64 -4.73 2.08
CA GLN A 127 -2.78 -4.46 1.20
C GLN A 127 -3.70 -5.68 1.07
N ALA A 128 -3.15 -6.88 0.91
CA ALA A 128 -3.93 -8.11 0.81
C ALA A 128 -4.73 -8.33 2.10
N VAL A 129 -4.08 -8.30 3.25
CA VAL A 129 -4.75 -8.46 4.55
C VAL A 129 -5.77 -7.36 4.80
N ALA A 130 -5.43 -6.10 4.54
CA ALA A 130 -6.34 -4.97 4.76
C ALA A 130 -7.56 -4.98 3.83
N SER A 131 -7.47 -5.57 2.62
CA SER A 131 -8.57 -5.61 1.66
C SER A 131 -9.45 -6.86 1.79
N GLN A 132 -8.85 -8.04 1.98
CA GLN A 132 -9.56 -9.32 1.98
C GLN A 132 -9.52 -10.09 3.31
N GLY A 133 -8.80 -9.58 4.30
CA GLY A 133 -8.70 -10.20 5.63
C GLY A 133 -7.65 -11.29 5.77
N ASP A 134 -6.94 -11.65 4.70
CA ASP A 134 -5.93 -12.70 4.70
C ASP A 134 -4.79 -12.40 3.72
N GLN A 135 -3.67 -13.09 3.92
CA GLN A 135 -2.54 -13.01 3.00
C GLN A 135 -2.88 -13.64 1.65
N MET A 136 -2.31 -13.09 0.60
CA MET A 136 -2.54 -13.53 -0.77
C MET A 136 -1.59 -14.67 -1.19
N VAL A 137 -0.45 -14.80 -0.54
CA VAL A 137 0.66 -15.67 -0.96
C VAL A 137 1.12 -16.56 0.17
N HIS A 138 1.46 -17.84 -0.15
CA HIS A 138 2.01 -18.79 0.81
C HIS A 138 3.53 -18.70 0.94
N TYR A 139 4.26 -18.46 -0.17
CA TYR A 139 5.74 -18.41 -0.21
C TYR A 139 6.28 -17.26 -1.06
#